data_db09da2931ff2b7117fa9f0ab6f3fda3
#
_entry.id   db09da2931ff2b7117fa9f0ab6f3fda3
#
_cell.length_a   1.000
_cell.length_b   1.000
_cell.length_c   1.000
_cell.angle_alpha   90.00
_cell.angle_beta   90.00
_cell.angle_gamma   90.00
#
_symmetry.space_group_name_H-M   'P 1'
#
loop_
_entity.id
_entity.type
_entity.pdbx_description
1 polymer ?
#
loop_
_entity_poly.entity_id
_entity_poly.type
_entity_poly.pdbx_seq_one_letter_code
_entity_poly.pdbx_strand_id
1 'polypeptide(L)'
;MRVKNSDSACQITNIPQGLNLINKYKVIISKVTSEHAGEPDKSGMFTVISTTKVLLPKEVCTDSYIILYTTDSKLEADNFAKYVCTKFFRFLLLQSVSSINLSKDKFQFVPMQNFNTDWSDNQLYAKYNLTQIEIDFIESMIKEKLLGGDNNG
;
A
#
# COMPACT_ATOMS: atom_id res chain seq x y z
N MET A 1 5.19 15.17 -17.95
CA MET A 1 4.55 14.05 -17.23
C MET A 1 5.58 12.95 -17.02
N ARG A 2 5.68 12.38 -15.83
CA ARG A 2 6.66 11.34 -15.49
C ARG A 2 5.99 9.99 -15.30
N VAL A 3 6.53 8.94 -15.93
CA VAL A 3 6.18 7.54 -15.62
C VAL A 3 7.19 7.03 -14.59
N LYS A 4 6.69 6.56 -13.46
CA LYS A 4 7.56 5.91 -12.46
C LYS A 4 7.43 4.40 -12.54
N ASN A 5 8.14 3.79 -13.49
CA ASN A 5 8.58 2.40 -13.45
C ASN A 5 10.11 2.28 -13.52
N SER A 6 10.75 3.35 -13.92
CA SER A 6 12.19 3.52 -13.95
C SER A 6 12.46 4.97 -13.57
N ASP A 7 13.65 5.28 -13.08
CA ASP A 7 14.06 6.65 -12.75
C ASP A 7 14.14 7.59 -13.97
N SER A 8 13.72 7.14 -15.15
CA SER A 8 13.68 7.93 -16.37
C SER A 8 12.32 8.57 -16.57
N ALA A 9 12.31 9.91 -16.71
CA ALA A 9 11.15 10.66 -17.15
C ALA A 9 10.95 10.40 -18.65
N CYS A 10 9.74 9.98 -19.03
CA CYS A 10 9.33 9.97 -20.42
C CYS A 10 8.15 10.93 -20.64
N GLN A 11 8.06 11.53 -21.83
CA GLN A 11 6.87 12.28 -22.21
C GLN A 11 5.80 11.31 -22.65
N ILE A 12 4.68 11.29 -21.91
CA ILE A 12 3.48 10.58 -22.33
C ILE A 12 2.55 11.57 -23.00
N THR A 13 2.35 11.40 -24.29
CA THR A 13 1.46 12.24 -25.11
C THR A 13 0.01 11.80 -25.06
N ASN A 14 -0.24 10.55 -24.65
CA ASN A 14 -1.60 10.00 -24.54
C ASN A 14 -1.73 9.16 -23.28
N ILE A 15 -2.74 9.47 -22.43
CA ILE A 15 -3.12 8.70 -21.26
C ILE A 15 -4.48 8.09 -21.53
N PRO A 16 -4.58 6.76 -21.68
CA PRO A 16 -5.82 6.11 -22.05
C PRO A 16 -6.88 6.13 -20.92
N GLN A 17 -6.44 6.21 -19.66
CA GLN A 17 -7.33 6.19 -18.49
C GLN A 17 -6.82 7.11 -17.37
N GLY A 18 -7.73 7.63 -16.53
CA GLY A 18 -7.38 8.36 -15.31
C GLY A 18 -6.94 9.81 -15.51
N LEU A 19 -7.29 10.45 -16.63
CA LEU A 19 -6.99 11.87 -16.88
C LEU A 19 -7.47 12.79 -15.75
N ASN A 20 -8.61 12.48 -15.14
CA ASN A 20 -9.16 13.22 -14.01
C ASN A 20 -8.31 13.13 -12.73
N LEU A 21 -7.40 12.16 -12.66
CA LEU A 21 -6.50 11.95 -11.52
C LEU A 21 -5.13 12.59 -11.71
N ILE A 22 -4.86 13.15 -12.90
CA ILE A 22 -3.50 13.58 -13.25
C ILE A 22 -2.95 14.67 -12.34
N ASN A 23 -3.80 15.58 -11.88
CA ASN A 23 -3.42 16.71 -11.02
C ASN A 23 -3.48 16.38 -9.52
N LYS A 24 -3.82 15.13 -9.15
CA LYS A 24 -3.91 14.68 -7.76
C LYS A 24 -2.63 13.97 -7.31
N TYR A 25 -2.38 13.98 -6.00
CA TYR A 25 -1.49 13.01 -5.37
C TYR A 25 -2.14 11.63 -5.44
N LYS A 26 -1.36 10.60 -5.71
CA LYS A 26 -1.85 9.23 -5.87
C LYS A 26 -0.99 8.30 -5.04
N VAL A 27 -1.60 7.49 -4.18
CA VAL A 27 -0.88 6.41 -3.49
C VAL A 27 -1.09 5.13 -4.28
N ILE A 28 0.02 4.53 -4.68
CA ILE A 28 0.05 3.33 -5.51
C ILE A 28 0.77 2.18 -4.81
N ILE A 29 0.34 0.98 -5.12
CA ILE A 29 1.02 -0.27 -4.74
C ILE A 29 1.24 -1.14 -5.96
N SER A 30 2.20 -2.07 -5.88
CA SER A 30 2.35 -3.11 -6.90
C SER A 30 1.11 -4.01 -6.96
N LYS A 31 0.75 -4.46 -8.17
CA LYS A 31 -0.34 -5.46 -8.37
C LYS A 31 0.03 -6.85 -7.85
N VAL A 32 1.31 -7.14 -7.73
CA VAL A 32 1.80 -8.46 -7.34
C VAL A 32 2.24 -8.41 -5.87
N THR A 33 1.84 -9.41 -5.09
CA THR A 33 2.31 -9.60 -3.72
C THR A 33 3.80 -9.95 -3.70
N SER A 34 4.47 -9.73 -2.57
CA SER A 34 5.88 -10.08 -2.39
C SER A 34 6.09 -11.59 -2.36
N GLU A 35 5.12 -12.30 -1.85
CA GLU A 35 5.16 -13.75 -1.65
C GLU A 35 4.33 -14.48 -2.71
N HIS A 36 4.64 -15.75 -2.92
CA HIS A 36 3.78 -16.64 -3.69
C HIS A 36 2.49 -16.88 -2.91
N ALA A 37 1.37 -16.42 -3.48
CA ALA A 37 -0.03 -16.67 -3.11
C ALA A 37 -0.28 -17.37 -1.75
N GLY A 38 -0.16 -16.63 -0.64
CA GLY A 38 -0.52 -17.14 0.68
C GLY A 38 0.54 -17.97 1.38
N GLU A 39 1.75 -18.11 0.83
CA GLU A 39 2.86 -18.75 1.52
C GLU A 39 3.77 -17.70 2.18
N PRO A 40 4.16 -17.89 3.45
CA PRO A 40 5.11 -16.99 4.11
C PRO A 40 6.50 -17.16 3.51
N ASP A 41 7.38 -16.21 3.78
CA ASP A 41 8.79 -16.35 3.45
C ASP A 41 9.50 -17.38 4.37
N LYS A 42 10.83 -17.52 4.19
CA LYS A 42 11.64 -18.46 4.98
C LYS A 42 11.62 -18.20 6.49
N SER A 43 11.24 -17.01 6.94
CA SER A 43 11.07 -16.67 8.36
C SER A 43 9.66 -16.97 8.90
N GLY A 44 8.75 -17.43 8.06
CA GLY A 44 7.34 -17.65 8.42
C GLY A 44 6.51 -16.38 8.42
N MET A 45 7.02 -15.25 7.90
CA MET A 45 6.35 -13.95 7.92
C MET A 45 5.97 -13.48 6.51
N PHE A 46 5.02 -12.54 6.46
CA PHE A 46 4.49 -11.96 5.22
C PHE A 46 4.86 -10.48 5.09
N THR A 47 5.24 -10.05 3.90
CA THR A 47 5.36 -8.63 3.53
C THR A 47 4.05 -8.11 2.94
N VAL A 48 3.33 -8.95 2.20
CA VAL A 48 2.05 -8.77 1.52
C VAL A 48 2.14 -7.75 0.38
N ILE A 49 2.55 -6.52 0.67
CA ILE A 49 2.72 -5.44 -0.32
C ILE A 49 4.21 -5.20 -0.54
N SER A 50 4.70 -5.48 -1.75
CA SER A 50 6.11 -5.28 -2.08
C SER A 50 6.47 -3.80 -2.18
N THR A 51 5.69 -3.02 -2.90
CA THR A 51 5.99 -1.61 -3.19
C THR A 51 4.82 -0.70 -2.80
N THR A 52 5.11 0.39 -2.10
CA THR A 52 4.17 1.49 -1.83
C THR A 52 4.85 2.79 -2.21
N LYS A 53 4.21 3.60 -3.07
CA LYS A 53 4.76 4.89 -3.54
C LYS A 53 3.68 5.97 -3.55
N VAL A 54 4.11 7.22 -3.31
CA VAL A 54 3.29 8.41 -3.53
C VAL A 54 3.71 9.05 -4.85
N LEU A 55 2.78 9.17 -5.77
CA LEU A 55 2.96 9.92 -7.01
C LEU A 55 2.51 11.36 -6.82
N LEU A 56 3.32 12.28 -7.29
CA LEU A 56 3.02 13.71 -7.32
C LEU A 56 1.99 14.03 -8.44
N PRO A 57 1.36 15.21 -8.40
CA PRO A 57 0.63 15.72 -9.55
C PRO A 57 1.47 15.64 -10.84
N LYS A 58 0.83 15.26 -11.95
CA LYS A 58 1.45 15.02 -13.27
C LYS A 58 2.36 13.78 -13.36
N GLU A 59 2.53 13.01 -12.28
CA GLU A 59 3.14 11.70 -12.36
C GLU A 59 2.08 10.63 -12.65
N VAL A 60 2.45 9.60 -13.39
CA VAL A 60 1.59 8.45 -13.73
C VAL A 60 2.33 7.15 -13.47
N CYS A 61 1.58 6.06 -13.36
CA CYS A 61 2.14 4.72 -13.26
C CYS A 61 1.67 3.85 -14.43
N THR A 62 2.35 2.74 -14.64
CA THR A 62 1.94 1.71 -15.58
C THR A 62 0.86 0.82 -14.96
N ASP A 63 0.34 -0.10 -15.76
CA ASP A 63 -0.65 -1.10 -15.34
C ASP A 63 -0.11 -2.12 -14.31
N SER A 64 1.17 -2.11 -14.02
CA SER A 64 1.78 -2.92 -12.94
C SER A 64 1.43 -2.44 -11.52
N TYR A 65 0.75 -1.30 -11.40
CA TYR A 65 0.36 -0.70 -10.12
C TYR A 65 -1.14 -0.51 -10.00
N ILE A 66 -1.62 -0.49 -8.76
CA ILE A 66 -2.99 -0.11 -8.40
C ILE A 66 -2.93 1.24 -7.70
N ILE A 67 -3.80 2.18 -8.10
CA ILE A 67 -4.05 3.41 -7.36
C ILE A 67 -5.06 3.09 -6.26
N LEU A 68 -4.63 3.17 -5.00
CA LEU A 68 -5.49 2.93 -3.83
C LEU A 68 -6.18 4.20 -3.34
N TYR A 69 -5.48 5.33 -3.40
CA TYR A 69 -5.98 6.59 -2.84
C TYR A 69 -5.57 7.77 -3.70
N THR A 70 -6.45 8.76 -3.79
CA THR A 70 -6.17 10.01 -4.50
C THR A 70 -6.69 11.19 -3.69
N THR A 71 -5.89 12.26 -3.60
CA THR A 71 -6.22 13.46 -2.84
C THR A 71 -5.53 14.68 -3.44
N ASP A 72 -6.00 15.87 -3.09
CA ASP A 72 -5.34 17.13 -3.40
C ASP A 72 -4.31 17.52 -2.31
N SER A 73 -4.29 16.82 -1.18
CA SER A 73 -3.40 17.05 -0.05
C SER A 73 -2.20 16.11 -0.05
N LYS A 74 -0.99 16.67 -0.09
CA LYS A 74 0.24 15.87 0.07
C LYS A 74 0.30 15.18 1.42
N LEU A 75 -0.13 15.86 2.49
CA LEU A 75 -0.16 15.32 3.84
C LEU A 75 -1.04 14.06 3.92
N GLU A 76 -2.25 14.12 3.38
CA GLU A 76 -3.14 12.96 3.36
C GLU A 76 -2.56 11.80 2.55
N ALA A 77 -1.93 12.08 1.40
CA ALA A 77 -1.28 11.05 0.59
C ALA A 77 -0.13 10.37 1.35
N ASP A 78 0.72 11.16 2.01
CA ASP A 78 1.84 10.64 2.79
C ASP A 78 1.33 9.80 3.98
N ASN A 79 0.30 10.28 4.70
CA ASN A 79 -0.30 9.56 5.83
C ASN A 79 -1.01 8.28 5.38
N PHE A 80 -1.72 8.30 4.25
CA PHE A 80 -2.30 7.08 3.69
C PHE A 80 -1.22 6.08 3.29
N ALA A 81 -0.12 6.52 2.69
CA ALA A 81 0.98 5.63 2.32
C ALA A 81 1.63 4.98 3.55
N LYS A 82 1.79 5.72 4.66
CA LYS A 82 2.24 5.15 5.94
C LYS A 82 1.25 4.13 6.48
N TYR A 83 -0.06 4.43 6.44
CA TYR A 83 -1.11 3.51 6.86
C TYR A 83 -1.05 2.19 6.07
N VAL A 84 -0.84 2.25 4.75
CA VAL A 84 -0.65 1.05 3.89
C VAL A 84 0.56 0.22 4.35
N CYS A 85 1.59 0.85 4.90
CA CYS A 85 2.78 0.15 5.41
C CYS A 85 2.59 -0.47 6.80
N THR A 86 1.53 -0.15 7.55
CA THR A 86 1.28 -0.74 8.87
C THR A 86 1.07 -2.25 8.79
N LYS A 87 1.39 -2.95 9.86
CA LYS A 87 1.12 -4.38 9.99
C LYS A 87 -0.37 -4.67 10.03
N PHE A 88 -1.14 -3.82 10.71
CA PHE A 88 -2.60 -3.89 10.77
C PHE A 88 -3.23 -3.89 9.36
N PHE A 89 -2.88 -2.92 8.52
CA PHE A 89 -3.39 -2.85 7.14
C PHE A 89 -3.06 -4.11 6.36
N ARG A 90 -1.79 -4.51 6.38
CA ARG A 90 -1.31 -5.65 5.60
C ARG A 90 -1.83 -6.98 6.12
N PHE A 91 -2.04 -7.11 7.42
CA PHE A 91 -2.69 -8.28 8.00
C PHE A 91 -4.14 -8.43 7.50
N LEU A 92 -4.93 -7.36 7.55
CA LEU A 92 -6.31 -7.39 7.03
C LEU A 92 -6.35 -7.69 5.53
N LEU A 93 -5.44 -7.12 4.76
CA LEU A 93 -5.33 -7.42 3.33
C LEU A 93 -4.99 -8.90 3.10
N LEU A 94 -4.06 -9.46 3.87
CA LEU A 94 -3.66 -10.87 3.77
C LEU A 94 -4.85 -11.83 3.90
N GLN A 95 -5.85 -11.51 4.75
CA GLN A 95 -7.04 -12.34 4.93
C GLN A 95 -7.89 -12.45 3.65
N SER A 96 -7.78 -11.51 2.73
CA SER A 96 -8.54 -11.50 1.48
C SER A 96 -7.73 -11.91 0.24
N VAL A 97 -6.41 -12.12 0.40
CA VAL A 97 -5.53 -12.52 -0.70
C VAL A 97 -5.61 -14.02 -0.93
N SER A 98 -6.09 -14.41 -2.11
CA SER A 98 -6.18 -15.82 -2.54
C SER A 98 -5.27 -16.13 -3.74
N SER A 99 -4.53 -15.13 -4.25
CA SER A 99 -3.63 -15.25 -5.41
C SER A 99 -2.50 -14.24 -5.30
N ILE A 100 -1.47 -14.37 -6.13
CA ILE A 100 -0.36 -13.40 -6.20
C ILE A 100 -0.79 -12.02 -6.70
N ASN A 101 -1.96 -11.90 -7.33
CA ASN A 101 -2.44 -10.64 -7.88
C ASN A 101 -3.39 -9.94 -6.91
N LEU A 102 -3.07 -8.68 -6.61
CA LEU A 102 -3.94 -7.79 -5.88
C LEU A 102 -4.92 -7.10 -6.83
N SER A 103 -6.15 -6.95 -6.37
CA SER A 103 -7.21 -6.20 -7.04
C SER A 103 -7.97 -5.35 -6.01
N LYS A 104 -8.73 -4.35 -6.47
CA LYS A 104 -9.38 -3.39 -5.56
C LYS A 104 -10.38 -4.03 -4.59
N ASP A 105 -11.03 -5.11 -4.99
CA ASP A 105 -11.97 -5.86 -4.16
C ASP A 105 -11.32 -6.47 -2.91
N LYS A 106 -10.01 -6.76 -2.95
CA LYS A 106 -9.27 -7.32 -1.81
C LYS A 106 -9.17 -6.36 -0.62
N PHE A 107 -9.35 -5.06 -0.86
CA PHE A 107 -9.26 -4.02 0.17
C PHE A 107 -10.58 -3.73 0.89
N GLN A 108 -11.67 -4.43 0.55
CA GLN A 108 -13.00 -4.20 1.13
C GLN A 108 -13.08 -4.38 2.65
N PHE A 109 -12.18 -5.17 3.24
CA PHE A 109 -12.11 -5.39 4.70
C PHE A 109 -11.16 -4.44 5.42
N VAL A 110 -10.44 -3.60 4.68
CA VAL A 110 -9.50 -2.64 5.27
C VAL A 110 -10.23 -1.32 5.53
N PRO A 111 -10.40 -0.92 6.80
CA PRO A 111 -11.17 0.26 7.13
C PRO A 111 -10.44 1.54 6.75
N MET A 112 -11.18 2.48 6.15
CA MET A 112 -10.65 3.82 5.89
C MET A 112 -10.50 4.61 7.19
N GLN A 113 -9.45 5.43 7.25
CA GLN A 113 -9.15 6.30 8.39
C GLN A 113 -9.28 7.77 8.00
N ASN A 114 -9.16 8.66 8.99
CA ASN A 114 -8.94 10.09 8.72
C ASN A 114 -7.44 10.30 8.52
N PHE A 115 -7.04 10.70 7.32
CA PHE A 115 -5.62 10.87 6.94
C PHE A 115 -5.10 12.31 7.12
N ASN A 116 -5.83 13.18 7.77
CA ASN A 116 -5.27 14.46 8.25
C ASN A 116 -4.22 14.25 9.34
N THR A 117 -4.21 13.07 9.96
CA THR A 117 -3.20 12.59 10.91
C THR A 117 -2.60 11.27 10.42
N ASP A 118 -1.39 10.95 10.84
CA ASP A 118 -0.82 9.63 10.59
C ASP A 118 -1.37 8.57 11.56
N TRP A 119 -1.17 7.31 11.20
CA TRP A 119 -1.62 6.15 11.96
C TRP A 119 -0.48 5.16 12.13
N SER A 120 -0.15 4.85 13.37
CA SER A 120 0.75 3.76 13.73
C SER A 120 -0.02 2.48 14.06
N ASP A 121 0.65 1.33 14.05
CA ASP A 121 0.05 0.05 14.46
C ASP A 121 -0.55 0.13 15.86
N ASN A 122 0.16 0.71 16.84
CA ASN A 122 -0.34 0.85 18.21
C ASN A 122 -1.64 1.66 18.30
N GLN A 123 -1.74 2.76 17.54
CA GLN A 123 -2.98 3.56 17.49
C GLN A 123 -4.13 2.78 16.86
N LEU A 124 -3.87 1.98 15.84
CA LEU A 124 -4.87 1.14 15.19
C LEU A 124 -5.30 -0.01 16.12
N TYR A 125 -4.38 -0.69 16.77
CA TYR A 125 -4.69 -1.73 17.75
C TYR A 125 -5.58 -1.21 18.88
N ALA A 126 -5.24 -0.04 19.43
CA ALA A 126 -6.06 0.61 20.46
C ALA A 126 -7.44 1.02 19.92
N LYS A 127 -7.51 1.61 18.73
CA LYS A 127 -8.77 2.05 18.12
C LYS A 127 -9.76 0.92 17.90
N TYR A 128 -9.26 -0.24 17.50
CA TYR A 128 -10.08 -1.43 17.22
C TYR A 128 -10.18 -2.40 18.41
N ASN A 129 -9.67 -2.00 19.58
CA ASN A 129 -9.71 -2.76 20.83
C ASN A 129 -9.15 -4.18 20.69
N LEU A 130 -8.04 -4.34 19.96
CA LEU A 130 -7.40 -5.63 19.82
C LEU A 130 -6.85 -6.10 21.17
N THR A 131 -7.06 -7.36 21.47
CA THR A 131 -6.45 -8.03 22.63
C THR A 131 -4.95 -8.23 22.42
N GLN A 132 -4.20 -8.42 23.52
CA GLN A 132 -2.76 -8.66 23.41
C GLN A 132 -2.46 -9.92 22.56
N ILE A 133 -3.28 -10.95 22.64
CA ILE A 133 -3.12 -12.19 21.84
C ILE A 133 -3.26 -11.90 20.34
N GLU A 134 -4.22 -11.06 19.95
CA GLU A 134 -4.41 -10.66 18.55
C GLU A 134 -3.25 -9.77 18.05
N ILE A 135 -2.77 -8.85 18.89
CA ILE A 135 -1.60 -8.03 18.59
C ILE A 135 -0.38 -8.91 18.37
N ASP A 136 -0.06 -9.80 19.31
CA ASP A 136 1.09 -10.71 19.23
C ASP A 136 1.01 -11.58 17.97
N PHE A 137 -0.19 -12.01 17.59
CA PHE A 137 -0.42 -12.77 16.36
C PHE A 137 -0.09 -11.94 15.11
N ILE A 138 -0.61 -10.71 14.99
CA ILE A 138 -0.31 -9.81 13.88
C ILE A 138 1.20 -9.53 13.80
N GLU A 139 1.81 -9.22 14.96
CA GLU A 139 3.23 -8.93 15.05
C GLU A 139 4.12 -10.10 14.62
N SER A 140 3.68 -11.34 14.90
CA SER A 140 4.40 -12.56 14.50
C SER A 140 4.24 -12.89 13.01
N MET A 141 3.14 -12.46 12.39
CA MET A 141 2.79 -12.80 11.01
C MET A 141 3.32 -11.81 9.99
N ILE A 142 3.37 -10.52 10.32
CA ILE A 142 3.62 -9.45 9.36
C ILE A 142 4.98 -8.79 9.62
N LYS A 143 5.84 -8.77 8.60
CA LYS A 143 7.15 -8.09 8.66
C LYS A 143 7.00 -6.59 8.84
N GLU A 144 8.00 -5.98 9.48
CA GLU A 144 8.15 -4.52 9.46
C GLU A 144 8.33 -4.00 8.03
N LYS A 145 7.71 -2.88 7.72
CA LYS A 145 7.84 -2.21 6.42
C LYS A 145 7.87 -0.71 6.57
N LEU A 146 8.94 -0.10 6.09
CA LEU A 146 9.06 1.36 6.02
C LEU A 146 8.64 1.86 4.64
N LEU A 147 8.04 3.04 4.59
CA LEU A 147 7.72 3.72 3.34
C LEU A 147 9.01 4.05 2.60
N GLY A 148 9.09 3.66 1.32
CA GLY A 148 10.26 3.91 0.47
C GLY A 148 11.41 2.90 0.61
N GLY A 149 11.29 1.89 1.46
CA GLY A 149 12.25 0.80 1.55
C GLY A 149 11.97 -0.28 0.50
N ASP A 150 12.79 -0.38 -0.54
CA ASP A 150 12.93 -1.63 -1.27
C ASP A 150 13.67 -2.58 -0.32
N ASN A 151 12.97 -3.51 0.29
CA ASN A 151 13.62 -4.62 0.99
C ASN A 151 14.21 -5.56 -0.06
N ASN A 152 15.37 -5.18 -0.63
CA ASN A 152 16.25 -6.10 -1.31
C ASN A 152 17.01 -6.87 -0.22
N GLY A 153 16.57 -8.07 0.05
CA GLY A 153 17.24 -9.05 0.89
C GLY A 153 16.80 -10.44 0.52
#